data_e48c7eeb9a99031dc57f7af83ac083fc
#
_entry.id   e48c7eeb9a99031dc57f7af83ac083fc
#
_cell.length_a   1.000
_cell.length_b   1.000
_cell.length_c   1.000
_cell.angle_alpha   90.00
_cell.angle_beta   90.00
_cell.angle_gamma   90.00
#
_symmetry.space_group_name_H-M   'P 1'
#
loop_
_entity.id
_entity.type
_entity.pdbx_description
1 polymer ?
#
loop_
_entity_poly.entity_id
_entity_poly.type
_entity_poly.pdbx_seq_one_letter_code
_entity_poly.pdbx_strand_id
1 'polypeptide(L)'
;AAFLAADAGAQGREILVPSGVFRLTSDVTINSRIRFEGTLSMPANRKLTLTRNYDLDTYGQAFGSELEGFKRALQALFFFTDYVTLDLSGRRVDIPEPIDVAALAGISSFSSRRVVRNGSLNAVAGPGWATDEVTSVATYSAAQNTTLTGVANVANIKVGSLVIGTGVGREVYVTATNIGAGTVTISQPLYAAV
;
A
#
# COMPACT_ATOMS: atom_id res chain seq x y z
N ALA A 1 14.00 11.35 -20.95
CA ALA A 1 14.22 12.48 -21.88
C ALA A 1 13.01 12.68 -22.81
N ALA A 2 12.56 11.66 -23.59
CA ALA A 2 11.51 11.82 -24.61
C ALA A 2 10.17 12.34 -24.05
N PHE A 3 9.66 11.77 -22.95
CA PHE A 3 8.41 12.22 -22.33
C PHE A 3 8.44 13.68 -21.86
N LEU A 4 9.55 14.09 -21.24
CA LEU A 4 9.72 15.47 -20.79
C LEU A 4 9.82 16.45 -21.98
N ALA A 5 10.47 16.03 -23.08
CA ALA A 5 10.52 16.83 -24.31
C ALA A 5 9.14 16.94 -24.98
N ALA A 6 8.36 15.86 -24.99
CA ALA A 6 7.00 15.87 -25.48
C ALA A 6 6.08 16.77 -24.64
N ASP A 7 6.23 16.73 -23.31
CA ASP A 7 5.47 17.58 -22.39
C ASP A 7 5.79 19.07 -22.61
N ALA A 8 7.08 19.41 -22.69
CA ALA A 8 7.51 20.78 -22.98
C ALA A 8 7.03 21.27 -24.36
N GLY A 9 7.00 20.39 -25.36
CA GLY A 9 6.54 20.69 -26.71
C GLY A 9 5.02 20.67 -26.91
N ALA A 10 4.25 20.20 -25.94
CA ALA A 10 2.81 19.99 -26.11
C ALA A 10 2.03 21.30 -26.23
N GLN A 11 2.45 22.37 -25.55
CA GLN A 11 1.83 23.70 -25.61
C GLN A 11 0.29 23.67 -25.43
N GLY A 12 -0.19 22.89 -24.44
CA GLY A 12 -1.62 22.74 -24.16
C GLY A 12 -2.33 21.66 -24.99
N ARG A 13 -1.65 21.02 -25.94
CA ARG A 13 -2.18 19.88 -26.69
C ARG A 13 -2.06 18.59 -25.90
N GLU A 14 -2.85 17.60 -26.26
CA GLU A 14 -2.74 16.25 -25.71
C GLU A 14 -1.54 15.51 -26.29
N ILE A 15 -0.81 14.82 -25.43
CA ILE A 15 0.27 13.91 -25.82
C ILE A 15 -0.33 12.54 -26.10
N LEU A 16 -0.12 11.99 -27.26
CA LEU A 16 -0.44 10.61 -27.59
C LEU A 16 0.83 9.76 -27.43
N VAL A 17 0.80 8.75 -26.56
CA VAL A 17 1.82 7.70 -26.49
C VAL A 17 1.40 6.59 -27.45
N PRO A 18 2.14 6.37 -28.54
CA PRO A 18 1.75 5.38 -29.54
C PRO A 18 1.89 3.95 -29.01
N SER A 19 1.37 2.98 -29.74
CA SER A 19 1.50 1.56 -29.42
C SER A 19 2.97 1.14 -29.22
N GLY A 20 3.24 0.31 -28.21
CA GLY A 20 4.57 -0.16 -27.86
C GLY A 20 4.79 -0.15 -26.34
N VAL A 21 5.99 -0.56 -25.92
CA VAL A 21 6.41 -0.56 -24.51
C VAL A 21 7.51 0.47 -24.31
N PHE A 22 7.27 1.44 -23.45
CA PHE A 22 8.19 2.53 -23.16
C PHE A 22 8.80 2.37 -21.78
N ARG A 23 10.12 2.22 -21.70
CA ARG A 23 10.81 2.05 -20.44
C ARG A 23 11.17 3.41 -19.84
N LEU A 24 10.71 3.66 -18.62
CA LEU A 24 11.08 4.80 -17.79
C LEU A 24 11.97 4.33 -16.65
N THR A 25 13.12 4.95 -16.46
CA THR A 25 14.10 4.57 -15.42
C THR A 25 14.20 5.59 -14.29
N SER A 26 13.50 6.72 -14.42
CA SER A 26 13.44 7.81 -13.44
C SER A 26 12.01 8.24 -13.18
N ASP A 27 11.82 9.03 -12.14
CA ASP A 27 10.54 9.68 -11.88
C ASP A 27 10.22 10.64 -13.04
N VAL A 28 8.95 10.69 -13.43
CA VAL A 28 8.46 11.53 -14.54
C VAL A 28 7.21 12.26 -14.11
N THR A 29 7.19 13.56 -14.31
CA THR A 29 5.99 14.41 -14.16
C THR A 29 5.57 14.90 -15.54
N ILE A 30 4.30 14.75 -15.88
CA ILE A 30 3.68 15.24 -17.12
C ILE A 30 2.62 16.27 -16.75
N ASN A 31 2.78 17.47 -17.28
CA ASN A 31 1.90 18.62 -17.03
C ASN A 31 0.86 18.85 -18.13
N SER A 32 0.98 18.14 -19.23
CA SER A 32 0.01 18.13 -20.32
C SER A 32 -0.98 16.97 -20.15
N ARG A 33 -2.11 17.03 -20.85
CA ARG A 33 -2.96 15.85 -21.01
C ARG A 33 -2.21 14.78 -21.80
N ILE A 34 -2.39 13.52 -21.39
CA ILE A 34 -1.71 12.40 -22.02
C ILE A 34 -2.67 11.23 -22.20
N ARG A 35 -2.60 10.57 -23.34
CA ARG A 35 -3.36 9.36 -23.66
C ARG A 35 -2.39 8.25 -24.07
N PHE A 36 -2.65 7.05 -23.60
CA PHE A 36 -1.79 5.90 -23.85
C PHE A 36 -2.48 4.90 -24.80
N GLU A 37 -1.83 4.57 -25.92
CA GLU A 37 -2.10 3.41 -26.76
C GLU A 37 -1.05 2.33 -26.52
N GLY A 38 0.12 2.72 -26.07
CA GLY A 38 1.19 1.86 -25.58
C GLY A 38 1.25 1.81 -24.07
N THR A 39 2.17 1.01 -23.54
CA THR A 39 2.34 0.82 -22.10
C THR A 39 3.69 1.30 -21.61
N LEU A 40 3.76 1.64 -20.33
CA LEU A 40 4.96 2.01 -19.62
C LEU A 40 5.51 0.84 -18.81
N SER A 41 6.82 0.67 -18.85
CA SER A 41 7.55 -0.19 -17.91
C SER A 41 8.40 0.70 -17.02
N MET A 42 8.18 0.64 -15.70
CA MET A 42 8.82 1.51 -14.72
C MET A 42 9.18 0.71 -13.46
N PRO A 43 10.38 0.89 -12.86
CA PRO A 43 10.71 0.28 -11.58
C PRO A 43 9.70 0.65 -10.48
N ALA A 44 9.44 -0.26 -9.54
CA ALA A 44 8.42 -0.08 -8.50
C ALA A 44 8.64 1.16 -7.63
N ASN A 45 9.90 1.53 -7.39
CA ASN A 45 10.29 2.69 -6.60
C ASN A 45 10.27 4.02 -7.39
N ARG A 46 9.90 4.00 -8.68
CA ARG A 46 9.79 5.20 -9.51
C ARG A 46 8.35 5.64 -9.67
N LYS A 47 8.13 6.92 -9.82
CA LYS A 47 6.81 7.55 -9.78
C LYS A 47 6.48 8.22 -11.11
N LEU A 48 5.26 7.98 -11.57
CA LEU A 48 4.64 8.73 -12.66
C LEU A 48 3.64 9.70 -12.05
N THR A 49 3.79 10.98 -12.32
CA THR A 49 2.89 12.04 -11.86
C THR A 49 2.21 12.67 -13.07
N LEU A 50 0.88 12.60 -13.13
CA LEU A 50 0.06 13.20 -14.18
C LEU A 50 -0.73 14.36 -13.60
N THR A 51 -0.45 15.60 -13.97
CA THR A 51 -1.07 16.77 -13.34
C THR A 51 -2.43 17.15 -13.95
N ARG A 52 -2.78 16.62 -15.13
CA ARG A 52 -4.00 17.01 -15.86
C ARG A 52 -5.09 15.94 -15.90
N ASN A 53 -4.73 14.68 -16.03
CA ASN A 53 -5.66 13.57 -16.04
C ASN A 53 -5.22 12.50 -15.03
N TYR A 54 -5.33 12.88 -13.77
CA TYR A 54 -5.03 12.03 -12.63
C TYR A 54 -6.27 11.21 -12.26
N ASP A 55 -6.44 10.09 -12.93
CA ASP A 55 -7.54 9.16 -12.76
C ASP A 55 -7.09 7.71 -13.03
N LEU A 56 -7.88 6.73 -12.58
CA LEU A 56 -7.54 5.32 -12.72
C LEU A 56 -7.51 4.88 -14.20
N ASP A 57 -8.36 5.44 -15.04
CA ASP A 57 -8.41 5.11 -16.46
C ASP A 57 -7.07 5.37 -17.15
N THR A 58 -6.53 6.57 -16.94
CA THR A 58 -5.26 6.98 -17.55
C THR A 58 -4.10 6.13 -17.01
N TYR A 59 -4.06 5.89 -15.69
CA TYR A 59 -3.01 5.02 -15.11
C TYR A 59 -3.16 3.56 -15.54
N GLY A 60 -4.38 3.03 -15.62
CA GLY A 60 -4.65 1.68 -16.12
C GLY A 60 -4.18 1.47 -17.54
N GLN A 61 -4.46 2.45 -18.43
CA GLN A 61 -3.95 2.45 -19.80
C GLN A 61 -2.43 2.54 -19.84
N ALA A 62 -1.83 3.43 -19.03
CA ALA A 62 -0.39 3.63 -18.98
C ALA A 62 0.38 2.35 -18.61
N PHE A 63 -0.16 1.52 -17.73
CA PHE A 63 0.52 0.31 -17.26
C PHE A 63 -0.08 -0.99 -17.79
N GLY A 64 -1.14 -0.92 -18.61
CA GLY A 64 -1.79 -2.08 -19.21
C GLY A 64 -2.50 -3.00 -18.19
N SER A 65 -2.76 -2.52 -16.98
CA SER A 65 -3.39 -3.25 -15.88
C SER A 65 -4.06 -2.28 -14.92
N GLU A 66 -5.31 -2.56 -14.55
CA GLU A 66 -6.02 -1.74 -13.54
C GLU A 66 -5.34 -1.79 -12.17
N LEU A 67 -4.89 -2.96 -11.74
CA LEU A 67 -4.22 -3.12 -10.45
C LEU A 67 -2.89 -2.37 -10.41
N GLU A 68 -2.05 -2.53 -11.44
CA GLU A 68 -0.78 -1.80 -11.50
C GLU A 68 -1.03 -0.29 -11.65
N GLY A 69 -1.96 0.12 -12.49
CA GLY A 69 -2.38 1.51 -12.61
C GLY A 69 -2.86 2.09 -11.29
N PHE A 70 -3.67 1.34 -10.52
CA PHE A 70 -4.12 1.73 -9.19
C PHE A 70 -2.94 1.90 -8.21
N LYS A 71 -2.02 0.92 -8.15
CA LYS A 71 -0.81 1.02 -7.32
C LYS A 71 0.01 2.25 -7.67
N ARG A 72 0.21 2.54 -8.96
CA ARG A 72 0.96 3.73 -9.43
C ARG A 72 0.25 5.05 -9.14
N ALA A 73 -1.07 5.07 -9.29
CA ALA A 73 -1.88 6.22 -8.92
C ALA A 73 -1.83 6.49 -7.41
N LEU A 74 -1.88 5.45 -6.56
CA LEU A 74 -1.68 5.59 -5.12
C LEU A 74 -0.29 6.14 -4.77
N GLN A 75 0.77 5.68 -5.42
CA GLN A 75 2.12 6.26 -5.23
C GLN A 75 2.11 7.76 -5.50
N ALA A 76 1.52 8.21 -6.61
CA ALA A 76 1.43 9.61 -6.94
C ALA A 76 0.55 10.38 -5.94
N LEU A 77 -0.57 9.81 -5.49
CA LEU A 77 -1.49 10.42 -4.53
C LEU A 77 -0.80 10.79 -3.21
N PHE A 78 0.05 9.93 -2.70
CA PHE A 78 0.74 10.14 -1.43
C PHE A 78 2.09 10.85 -1.56
N PHE A 79 2.65 10.89 -2.74
CA PHE A 79 3.91 11.57 -3.02
C PHE A 79 3.71 13.03 -3.47
N PHE A 80 2.69 13.31 -4.29
CA PHE A 80 2.45 14.61 -4.86
C PHE A 80 1.45 15.40 -3.99
N THR A 81 1.87 16.52 -3.46
CA THR A 81 1.11 17.27 -2.44
C THR A 81 -0.17 17.91 -2.95
N ASP A 82 -0.27 18.20 -4.25
CA ASP A 82 -1.46 18.84 -4.85
C ASP A 82 -2.63 17.87 -5.05
N TYR A 83 -2.36 16.56 -5.02
CA TYR A 83 -3.43 15.58 -5.12
C TYR A 83 -4.07 15.32 -3.76
N VAL A 84 -5.39 15.41 -3.73
CA VAL A 84 -6.20 15.07 -2.55
C VAL A 84 -7.04 13.82 -2.81
N THR A 85 -7.44 13.60 -4.06
CA THR A 85 -8.41 12.57 -4.43
C THR A 85 -7.97 11.81 -5.67
N LEU A 86 -8.04 10.48 -5.62
CA LEU A 86 -7.97 9.58 -6.77
C LEU A 86 -9.40 9.17 -7.14
N ASP A 87 -9.81 9.44 -8.37
CA ASP A 87 -11.08 9.00 -8.94
C ASP A 87 -10.90 7.64 -9.63
N LEU A 88 -11.69 6.66 -9.25
CA LEU A 88 -11.65 5.31 -9.85
C LEU A 88 -12.51 5.21 -11.12
N SER A 89 -13.14 6.29 -11.55
CA SER A 89 -13.93 6.35 -12.80
C SER A 89 -15.06 5.30 -12.86
N GLY A 90 -15.67 4.98 -11.70
CA GLY A 90 -16.72 3.97 -11.59
C GLY A 90 -16.21 2.53 -11.65
N ARG A 91 -14.89 2.30 -11.71
CA ARG A 91 -14.31 0.97 -11.87
C ARG A 91 -14.27 0.18 -10.58
N ARG A 92 -14.19 -1.14 -10.73
CA ARG A 92 -13.90 -2.09 -9.66
C ARG A 92 -12.46 -2.58 -9.83
N VAL A 93 -11.63 -2.33 -8.83
CA VAL A 93 -10.25 -2.83 -8.79
C VAL A 93 -10.20 -4.13 -8.00
N ASP A 94 -9.79 -5.20 -8.64
CA ASP A 94 -9.58 -6.49 -8.02
C ASP A 94 -8.19 -6.54 -7.36
N ILE A 95 -8.16 -6.77 -6.04
CA ILE A 95 -6.98 -6.74 -5.21
C ILE A 95 -6.71 -8.15 -4.69
N PRO A 96 -5.65 -8.85 -5.18
CA PRO A 96 -5.35 -10.22 -4.81
C PRO A 96 -4.63 -10.37 -3.46
N GLU A 97 -4.10 -9.27 -2.91
CA GLU A 97 -3.33 -9.22 -1.66
C GLU A 97 -3.43 -7.84 -1.02
N PRO A 98 -3.19 -7.69 0.30
CA PRO A 98 -3.15 -6.38 0.95
C PRO A 98 -2.13 -5.44 0.30
N ILE A 99 -2.51 -4.17 0.13
CA ILE A 99 -1.61 -3.12 -0.37
C ILE A 99 -1.17 -2.26 0.81
N ASP A 100 0.10 -2.35 1.19
CA ASP A 100 0.72 -1.41 2.13
C ASP A 100 0.99 -0.09 1.40
N VAL A 101 0.11 0.88 1.61
CA VAL A 101 0.16 2.17 0.94
C VAL A 101 1.37 2.99 1.38
N ALA A 102 1.81 2.88 2.64
CA ALA A 102 2.97 3.58 3.14
C ALA A 102 4.25 3.06 2.48
N ALA A 103 4.44 1.75 2.45
CA ALA A 103 5.57 1.11 1.76
C ALA A 103 5.55 1.40 0.25
N LEU A 104 4.36 1.32 -0.38
CA LEU A 104 4.19 1.61 -1.80
C LEU A 104 4.59 3.05 -2.15
N ALA A 105 4.20 4.03 -1.33
CA ALA A 105 4.51 5.43 -1.53
C ALA A 105 5.92 5.81 -1.05
N GLY A 106 6.57 4.94 -0.26
CA GLY A 106 7.89 5.22 0.35
C GLY A 106 7.82 6.25 1.46
N ILE A 107 6.73 6.25 2.26
CA ILE A 107 6.52 7.15 3.39
C ILE A 107 6.40 6.36 4.69
N SER A 108 6.74 6.98 5.82
CA SER A 108 6.65 6.38 7.16
C SER A 108 5.47 6.92 7.98
N SER A 109 4.81 7.98 7.51
CA SER A 109 3.66 8.58 8.18
C SER A 109 2.74 9.27 7.18
N PHE A 110 1.46 9.39 7.54
CA PHE A 110 0.46 10.08 6.75
C PHE A 110 0.24 11.48 7.33
N SER A 111 0.78 12.51 6.69
CA SER A 111 0.68 13.90 7.14
C SER A 111 -0.63 14.60 6.73
N SER A 112 -1.33 14.07 5.74
CA SER A 112 -2.56 14.67 5.23
C SER A 112 -3.55 13.61 4.73
N ARG A 113 -4.83 13.95 4.84
CA ARG A 113 -5.91 13.10 4.35
C ARG A 113 -5.86 12.99 2.83
N ARG A 114 -5.97 11.76 2.32
CA ARG A 114 -6.17 11.44 0.90
C ARG A 114 -7.46 10.65 0.73
N VAL A 115 -8.06 10.74 -0.43
CA VAL A 115 -9.36 10.13 -0.72
C VAL A 115 -9.25 9.30 -2.00
N VAL A 116 -9.78 8.08 -1.95
CA VAL A 116 -10.06 7.27 -3.14
C VAL A 116 -11.58 7.22 -3.25
N ARG A 117 -12.15 7.53 -4.41
CA ARG A 117 -13.59 7.65 -4.60
C ARG A 117 -14.07 7.12 -5.94
N ASN A 118 -15.40 7.05 -6.09
CA ASN A 118 -16.09 6.73 -7.34
C ASN A 118 -15.64 5.38 -7.93
N GLY A 119 -15.75 4.32 -7.13
CA GLY A 119 -15.44 2.96 -7.54
C GLY A 119 -15.45 2.01 -6.36
N SER A 120 -15.05 0.78 -6.57
CA SER A 120 -14.98 -0.26 -5.54
C SER A 120 -13.63 -0.97 -5.54
N LEU A 121 -13.17 -1.34 -4.34
CA LEU A 121 -12.02 -2.21 -4.13
C LEU A 121 -12.54 -3.58 -3.73
N ASN A 122 -12.14 -4.61 -4.45
CA ASN A 122 -12.62 -5.97 -4.25
C ASN A 122 -11.45 -6.89 -3.89
N ALA A 123 -11.47 -7.43 -2.67
CA ALA A 123 -10.55 -8.47 -2.28
C ALA A 123 -10.90 -9.77 -3.02
N VAL A 124 -10.03 -10.20 -3.90
CA VAL A 124 -10.19 -11.46 -4.63
C VAL A 124 -9.67 -12.60 -3.79
N ALA A 125 -10.51 -13.61 -3.55
CA ALA A 125 -10.10 -14.78 -2.78
C ALA A 125 -8.83 -15.43 -3.37
N GLY A 126 -7.84 -15.68 -2.51
CA GLY A 126 -6.58 -16.25 -2.92
C GLY A 126 -5.55 -16.30 -1.80
N PRO A 127 -4.38 -16.87 -2.06
CA PRO A 127 -3.33 -17.03 -1.05
C PRO A 127 -2.82 -15.71 -0.46
N GLY A 128 -2.90 -14.60 -1.19
CA GLY A 128 -2.48 -13.29 -0.71
C GLY A 128 -3.33 -12.74 0.44
N TRP A 129 -4.56 -13.27 0.63
CA TRP A 129 -5.44 -12.95 1.74
C TRP A 129 -5.51 -14.06 2.80
N ALA A 130 -4.68 -15.09 2.69
CA ALA A 130 -4.61 -16.15 3.68
C ALA A 130 -4.12 -15.60 5.02
N THR A 131 -4.70 -16.09 6.11
CA THR A 131 -4.27 -15.74 7.46
C THR A 131 -3.04 -16.56 7.81
N ASP A 132 -1.95 -15.92 8.20
CA ASP A 132 -0.78 -16.56 8.79
C ASP A 132 -1.03 -16.75 10.29
N GLU A 133 -0.96 -17.99 10.77
CA GLU A 133 -1.08 -18.30 12.19
C GLU A 133 0.30 -18.66 12.76
N VAL A 134 0.68 -17.97 13.85
CA VAL A 134 1.89 -18.27 14.62
C VAL A 134 1.49 -18.70 16.02
N THR A 135 1.77 -19.95 16.36
CA THR A 135 1.50 -20.49 17.69
C THR A 135 2.74 -20.41 18.57
N SER A 136 2.58 -19.96 19.79
CA SER A 136 3.63 -19.91 20.80
C SER A 136 3.08 -20.11 22.20
N VAL A 137 3.87 -20.70 23.07
CA VAL A 137 3.65 -20.61 24.52
C VAL A 137 4.29 -19.33 25.01
N ALA A 138 3.61 -18.64 25.93
CA ALA A 138 4.11 -17.41 26.52
C ALA A 138 3.68 -17.34 27.99
N THR A 139 4.38 -16.55 28.77
CA THR A 139 4.04 -16.25 30.16
C THR A 139 3.96 -14.72 30.35
N TYR A 140 3.28 -14.27 31.38
CA TYR A 140 3.28 -12.88 31.81
C TYR A 140 3.18 -12.80 33.34
N SER A 141 3.50 -11.66 33.92
CA SER A 141 3.32 -11.39 35.34
C SER A 141 2.18 -10.38 35.59
N ALA A 142 1.55 -10.45 36.75
CA ALA A 142 0.51 -9.48 37.14
C ALA A 142 1.01 -8.02 37.12
N ALA A 143 2.31 -7.81 37.36
CA ALA A 143 2.94 -6.49 37.33
C ALA A 143 3.24 -5.99 35.91
N GLN A 144 3.31 -6.90 34.92
CA GLN A 144 3.60 -6.62 33.50
C GLN A 144 2.65 -7.40 32.60
N ASN A 145 1.38 -7.21 32.82
CA ASN A 145 0.31 -7.99 32.18
C ASN A 145 0.01 -7.59 30.73
N THR A 146 0.73 -6.63 30.18
CA THR A 146 0.73 -6.30 28.74
C THR A 146 1.96 -6.83 28.02
N THR A 147 2.89 -7.51 28.70
CA THR A 147 4.11 -8.04 28.10
C THR A 147 4.16 -9.56 28.24
N LEU A 148 4.10 -10.23 27.12
CA LEU A 148 4.30 -11.67 27.01
C LEU A 148 5.80 -11.98 26.97
N THR A 149 6.26 -12.92 27.76
CA THR A 149 7.66 -13.34 27.86
C THR A 149 7.83 -14.82 27.51
N GLY A 150 9.04 -15.23 27.15
CA GLY A 150 9.31 -16.59 26.70
C GLY A 150 8.61 -16.98 25.40
N VAL A 151 8.26 -16.00 24.59
CA VAL A 151 7.57 -16.23 23.33
C VAL A 151 8.54 -16.86 22.32
N ALA A 152 8.26 -18.09 21.91
CA ALA A 152 8.92 -18.67 20.75
C ALA A 152 8.42 -17.99 19.47
N ASN A 153 9.17 -18.09 18.38
CA ASN A 153 8.76 -17.58 17.07
C ASN A 153 8.45 -16.08 16.98
N VAL A 154 8.96 -15.23 17.88
CA VAL A 154 8.73 -13.78 17.89
C VAL A 154 9.06 -13.15 16.54
N ALA A 155 10.07 -13.67 15.83
CA ALA A 155 10.47 -13.18 14.50
C ALA A 155 9.36 -13.30 13.45
N ASN A 156 8.42 -14.22 13.63
CA ASN A 156 7.29 -14.44 12.71
C ASN A 156 6.01 -13.69 13.14
N ILE A 157 6.04 -13.07 14.34
CA ILE A 157 4.91 -12.32 14.86
C ILE A 157 4.98 -10.86 14.37
N LYS A 158 3.95 -10.43 13.67
CA LYS A 158 3.85 -9.06 13.13
C LYS A 158 3.10 -8.15 14.09
N VAL A 159 3.54 -6.90 14.22
CA VAL A 159 2.77 -5.85 14.91
C VAL A 159 1.42 -5.67 14.21
N GLY A 160 0.33 -5.54 14.98
CA GLY A 160 -1.03 -5.51 14.50
C GLY A 160 -1.72 -6.87 14.42
N SER A 161 -1.00 -7.98 14.65
CA SER A 161 -1.60 -9.33 14.69
C SER A 161 -2.58 -9.45 15.86
N LEU A 162 -3.72 -10.09 15.62
CA LEU A 162 -4.68 -10.46 16.65
C LEU A 162 -4.08 -11.58 17.52
N VAL A 163 -4.19 -11.44 18.82
CA VAL A 163 -3.77 -12.45 19.80
C VAL A 163 -4.99 -13.24 20.26
N ILE A 164 -4.95 -14.55 20.12
CA ILE A 164 -6.00 -15.48 20.54
C ILE A 164 -5.38 -16.52 21.47
N GLY A 165 -6.05 -16.85 22.54
CA GLY A 165 -5.57 -17.88 23.48
C GLY A 165 -6.43 -17.97 24.74
N THR A 166 -6.15 -18.97 25.57
CA THR A 166 -6.81 -19.12 26.84
C THR A 166 -6.50 -17.94 27.76
N GLY A 167 -7.52 -17.29 28.30
CA GLY A 167 -7.35 -16.12 29.16
C GLY A 167 -7.07 -14.80 28.43
N VAL A 168 -6.98 -14.83 27.10
CA VAL A 168 -6.89 -13.63 26.27
C VAL A 168 -8.28 -13.11 25.99
N GLY A 169 -8.49 -11.80 26.21
CA GLY A 169 -9.76 -11.11 25.90
C GLY A 169 -10.01 -11.00 24.39
N ARG A 170 -11.08 -10.28 24.05
CA ARG A 170 -11.37 -9.96 22.66
C ARG A 170 -10.53 -8.75 22.21
N GLU A 171 -10.20 -8.71 20.91
CA GLU A 171 -9.54 -7.55 20.27
C GLU A 171 -8.20 -7.16 20.91
N VAL A 172 -7.44 -8.17 21.35
CA VAL A 172 -6.08 -8.00 21.82
C VAL A 172 -5.13 -8.08 20.64
N TYR A 173 -4.31 -7.06 20.44
CA TYR A 173 -3.38 -6.98 19.31
C TYR A 173 -1.94 -6.83 19.77
N VAL A 174 -1.02 -7.33 18.95
CA VAL A 174 0.41 -7.09 19.14
C VAL A 174 0.74 -5.63 18.83
N THR A 175 1.34 -4.92 19.78
CA THR A 175 1.78 -3.52 19.63
C THR A 175 3.28 -3.38 19.43
N ALA A 176 4.09 -4.32 19.95
CA ALA A 176 5.52 -4.35 19.75
C ALA A 176 6.07 -5.77 19.87
N THR A 177 7.19 -6.04 19.22
CA THR A 177 7.94 -7.30 19.35
C THR A 177 9.40 -7.01 19.65
N ASN A 178 10.04 -7.86 20.47
CA ASN A 178 11.47 -7.83 20.71
C ASN A 178 12.03 -9.25 20.54
N ILE A 179 12.63 -9.47 19.38
CA ILE A 179 13.16 -10.80 19.00
C ILE A 179 14.29 -11.23 19.94
N GLY A 180 15.18 -10.30 20.30
CA GLY A 180 16.33 -10.61 21.15
C GLY A 180 15.96 -10.98 22.60
N ALA A 181 14.87 -10.39 23.12
CA ALA A 181 14.36 -10.67 24.44
C ALA A 181 13.29 -11.80 24.47
N GLY A 182 12.81 -12.24 23.34
CA GLY A 182 11.72 -13.22 23.26
C GLY A 182 10.41 -12.67 23.83
N THR A 183 10.12 -11.36 23.61
CA THR A 183 8.95 -10.71 24.20
C THR A 183 8.03 -10.10 23.16
N VAL A 184 6.74 -10.05 23.49
CA VAL A 184 5.69 -9.41 22.68
C VAL A 184 4.87 -8.52 23.62
N THR A 185 4.67 -7.26 23.22
CA THR A 185 3.77 -6.33 23.91
C THR A 185 2.40 -6.34 23.22
N ILE A 186 1.35 -6.34 24.04
CA ILE A 186 -0.04 -6.42 23.57
C ILE A 186 -0.83 -5.17 23.97
N SER A 187 -1.92 -4.91 23.25
CA SER A 187 -2.72 -3.70 23.35
C SER A 187 -3.56 -3.61 24.63
N GLN A 188 -3.85 -4.73 25.28
CA GLN A 188 -4.69 -4.78 26.49
C GLN A 188 -4.07 -5.70 27.52
N PRO A 189 -4.25 -5.40 28.82
CA PRO A 189 -3.74 -6.22 29.91
C PRO A 189 -4.47 -7.56 30.00
N LEU A 190 -3.73 -8.59 30.35
CA LEU A 190 -4.26 -9.92 30.66
C LEU A 190 -4.48 -10.07 32.16
N TYR A 191 -5.61 -10.65 32.54
CA TYR A 191 -6.02 -10.82 33.94
C TYR A 191 -6.28 -12.27 34.34
N ALA A 192 -6.20 -13.21 33.37
CA ALA A 192 -6.32 -14.62 33.72
C ALA A 192 -5.10 -15.06 34.54
N ALA A 193 -5.34 -15.87 35.57
CA ALA A 193 -4.26 -16.58 36.23
C ALA A 193 -3.67 -17.61 35.25
N VAL A 194 -2.36 -17.59 35.11
CA VAL A 194 -1.62 -18.56 34.31
C VAL A 194 -1.05 -19.61 35.25
#